data_393625a8c2c869e416d91591397d7fd5
#
_entry.id   393625a8c2c869e416d91591397d7fd5
#
_cell.length_a   1.000
_cell.length_b   1.000
_cell.length_c   1.000
_cell.angle_alpha   90.00
_cell.angle_beta   90.00
_cell.angle_gamma   90.00
#
_symmetry.space_group_name_H-M   'P 1'
#
loop_
_entity.id
_entity.type
_entity.pdbx_description
1 polymer ?
#
loop_
_entity_poly.entity_id
_entity_poly.type
_entity_poly.pdbx_seq_one_letter_code
_entity_poly.pdbx_strand_id
1 'polypeptide(L)'
;MVTLHNKQILINGKPKLILCGEIHYFRLPRTAWQDRIDKLKEAGFNAVASYIPWICHEQEEGCFDFGEKRSELDLVAFIELCQQNDLYFIARPGPFIMAEMKNEGIPYWVAQNYKEVVPVTWDGAKVPTKTLDYLSESFLVCVKRWYEKVCAILSPHLEPKGGNVIAFQLDNEMGMLSWVSNCPDLTEWVMKDMEGWLKKQYKDNLGQRYPLFNDTPMKEFFQSPNEETSLLFHQDLGNYMRDRICRYTEILKQYAEEFGIRDILFLINIHGTGGGRGLTYPIGISQLYRAYTKIDGILAGSDIYLGTLSMQNFQDLYLINTYMEAVNRLEQPLASFEFECGDSDYGETKGGRNDVSASDLKTRMCIMQGNRLLNCYLFCGGYNYLLDKDYKDGNNRIAFTGERHGFAAPVGPEGKLNYTYPRLKRVMKTMAAMEDKLVEMEEIRDSLSVGFLPDYYMTEFSYPKSASAKKQKEELQRCRAGNGFEVVTRAMLLNNYCFTSVNIEENKIPSEINLSCIFCSIYVKAGSK
;
A
#
# COMPACT_ATOMS: atom_id res chain seq x y z
N MET A 1 18.03 10.95 13.60
CA MET A 1 18.00 9.67 12.84
C MET A 1 16.76 8.87 13.20
N VAL A 2 16.04 8.36 12.20
CA VAL A 2 14.84 7.53 12.40
C VAL A 2 15.16 6.10 11.99
N THR A 3 14.98 5.13 12.91
CA THR A 3 15.37 3.72 12.70
C THR A 3 14.32 2.76 13.24
N LEU A 4 14.39 1.50 12.79
CA LEU A 4 13.60 0.38 13.32
C LEU A 4 14.48 -0.48 14.22
N HIS A 5 13.97 -0.86 15.37
CA HIS A 5 14.64 -1.76 16.30
C HIS A 5 13.63 -2.44 17.23
N ASN A 6 13.71 -3.76 17.36
CA ASN A 6 12.85 -4.54 18.24
C ASN A 6 11.34 -4.17 18.12
N LYS A 7 10.82 -4.14 16.89
CA LYS A 7 9.42 -3.79 16.61
C LYS A 7 9.03 -2.38 17.11
N GLN A 8 9.98 -1.48 17.18
CA GLN A 8 9.77 -0.08 17.56
C GLN A 8 10.25 0.86 16.44
N ILE A 9 9.66 2.04 16.37
CA ILE A 9 10.15 3.18 15.60
C ILE A 9 10.93 4.06 16.57
N LEU A 10 12.23 4.24 16.30
CA LEU A 10 13.08 5.09 17.12
C LEU A 10 13.36 6.41 16.42
N ILE A 11 13.07 7.52 17.08
CA ILE A 11 13.48 8.85 16.65
C ILE A 11 14.53 9.35 17.65
N ASN A 12 15.75 9.58 17.15
CA ASN A 12 16.90 9.96 18.00
C ASN A 12 17.12 8.97 19.17
N GLY A 13 16.97 7.66 18.88
CA GLY A 13 17.14 6.59 19.84
C GLY A 13 16.00 6.42 20.86
N LYS A 14 14.92 7.19 20.75
CA LYS A 14 13.75 7.09 21.64
C LYS A 14 12.58 6.42 20.91
N PRO A 15 11.94 5.41 21.50
CA PRO A 15 10.75 4.80 20.95
C PRO A 15 9.61 5.82 20.81
N LYS A 16 8.88 5.74 19.69
CA LYS A 16 7.77 6.64 19.38
C LYS A 16 6.57 5.89 18.85
N LEU A 17 5.39 6.33 19.29
CA LEU A 17 4.11 5.98 18.68
C LEU A 17 3.72 7.11 17.72
N ILE A 18 3.70 6.83 16.43
CA ILE A 18 3.35 7.82 15.42
C ILE A 18 1.85 7.77 15.16
N LEU A 19 1.15 8.77 15.65
CA LEU A 19 -0.27 9.02 15.38
C LEU A 19 -0.35 10.11 14.30
N CYS A 20 -0.58 9.69 13.07
CA CYS A 20 -0.51 10.52 11.88
C CYS A 20 -1.90 10.76 11.29
N GLY A 21 -2.14 11.94 10.76
CA GLY A 21 -3.35 12.24 9.99
C GLY A 21 -3.01 12.81 8.63
N GLU A 22 -3.69 12.30 7.60
CA GLU A 22 -3.49 12.73 6.22
C GLU A 22 -4.19 14.05 5.95
N ILE A 23 -3.40 15.08 5.56
CA ILE A 23 -3.87 16.41 5.13
C ILE A 23 -3.27 16.71 3.77
N HIS A 24 -4.09 16.81 2.74
CA HIS A 24 -3.65 17.14 1.39
C HIS A 24 -3.54 18.64 1.22
N TYR A 25 -2.33 19.22 1.42
CA TYR A 25 -2.09 20.67 1.31
C TYR A 25 -2.60 21.25 -0.01
N PHE A 26 -2.39 20.53 -1.12
CA PHE A 26 -2.78 20.90 -2.48
C PHE A 26 -4.31 20.91 -2.73
N ARG A 27 -5.11 20.39 -1.80
CA ARG A 27 -6.59 20.44 -1.81
C ARG A 27 -7.16 21.49 -0.87
N LEU A 28 -6.30 22.31 -0.26
CA LEU A 28 -6.71 23.34 0.69
C LEU A 28 -6.16 24.70 0.27
N PRO A 29 -6.93 25.79 0.36
CA PRO A 29 -6.35 27.11 0.26
C PRO A 29 -5.31 27.30 1.37
N ARG A 30 -4.18 27.93 1.04
CA ARG A 30 -3.08 28.12 2.00
C ARG A 30 -3.54 28.73 3.34
N THR A 31 -4.52 29.63 3.30
CA THR A 31 -5.11 30.27 4.49
C THR A 31 -5.83 29.30 5.42
N ALA A 32 -6.17 28.10 4.97
CA ALA A 32 -6.84 27.08 5.77
C ALA A 32 -5.89 26.08 6.42
N TRP A 33 -4.61 26.05 6.06
CA TRP A 33 -3.67 25.05 6.56
C TRP A 33 -3.54 25.04 8.08
N GLN A 34 -3.36 26.24 8.69
CA GLN A 34 -3.22 26.34 10.14
C GLN A 34 -4.46 25.80 10.88
N ASP A 35 -5.67 26.14 10.42
CA ASP A 35 -6.90 25.63 11.02
C ASP A 35 -7.00 24.11 11.00
N ARG A 36 -6.53 23.47 9.92
CA ARG A 36 -6.52 21.99 9.80
C ARG A 36 -5.47 21.36 10.70
N ILE A 37 -4.30 21.97 10.80
CA ILE A 37 -3.22 21.57 11.70
C ILE A 37 -3.64 21.71 13.16
N ASP A 38 -4.29 22.80 13.53
CA ASP A 38 -4.79 23.01 14.89
C ASP A 38 -5.78 21.91 15.31
N LYS A 39 -6.71 21.56 14.43
CA LYS A 39 -7.67 20.49 14.66
C LYS A 39 -7.01 19.11 14.79
N LEU A 40 -5.97 18.86 14.00
CA LEU A 40 -5.19 17.64 14.08
C LEU A 40 -4.45 17.54 15.41
N LYS A 41 -3.76 18.59 15.83
CA LYS A 41 -3.08 18.67 17.14
C LYS A 41 -4.09 18.54 18.29
N GLU A 42 -5.21 19.23 18.20
CA GLU A 42 -6.30 19.15 19.19
C GLU A 42 -6.84 17.72 19.31
N ALA A 43 -6.83 16.95 18.24
CA ALA A 43 -7.24 15.55 18.26
C ALA A 43 -6.20 14.60 18.85
N GLY A 44 -4.96 15.06 19.14
CA GLY A 44 -3.91 14.27 19.78
C GLY A 44 -2.94 13.56 18.82
N PHE A 45 -2.89 14.02 17.58
CA PHE A 45 -1.93 13.55 16.60
C PHE A 45 -0.56 14.24 16.76
N ASN A 46 0.51 13.56 16.38
CA ASN A 46 1.89 14.06 16.44
C ASN A 46 2.59 14.08 15.06
N ALA A 47 1.89 13.69 14.00
CA ALA A 47 2.41 13.70 12.64
C ALA A 47 1.34 14.07 11.61
N VAL A 48 1.79 14.64 10.50
CA VAL A 48 1.02 14.89 9.28
C VAL A 48 1.60 14.05 8.16
N ALA A 49 0.77 13.35 7.40
CA ALA A 49 1.13 12.80 6.10
C ALA A 49 0.48 13.61 4.99
N SER A 50 1.15 13.70 3.85
CA SER A 50 0.55 14.24 2.64
C SER A 50 1.13 13.59 1.40
N TYR A 51 0.28 13.29 0.44
CA TYR A 51 0.73 13.07 -0.92
C TYR A 51 1.33 14.35 -1.49
N ILE A 52 2.31 14.18 -2.38
CA ILE A 52 2.91 15.25 -3.17
C ILE A 52 2.63 14.90 -4.63
N PRO A 53 1.52 15.38 -5.21
CA PRO A 53 1.00 14.88 -6.48
C PRO A 53 1.81 15.42 -7.66
N TRP A 54 2.52 14.51 -8.34
CA TRP A 54 3.32 14.86 -9.51
C TRP A 54 2.50 15.61 -10.58
N ILE A 55 1.28 15.14 -10.87
CA ILE A 55 0.36 15.77 -11.82
C ILE A 55 0.05 17.25 -11.50
N CYS A 56 0.07 17.65 -10.23
CA CYS A 56 -0.17 19.04 -9.84
C CYS A 56 1.06 19.90 -10.00
N HIS A 57 2.23 19.33 -9.72
CA HIS A 57 3.51 20.06 -9.71
C HIS A 57 4.19 20.13 -11.07
N GLU A 58 3.88 19.22 -12.00
CA GLU A 58 4.46 19.18 -13.35
C GLU A 58 3.38 18.81 -14.38
N GLN A 59 2.41 19.71 -14.62
CA GLN A 59 1.34 19.49 -15.61
C GLN A 59 1.85 19.43 -17.05
N GLU A 60 2.94 20.13 -17.34
CA GLU A 60 3.67 20.09 -18.60
C GLU A 60 5.12 19.67 -18.35
N GLU A 61 5.68 18.85 -19.22
CA GLU A 61 7.02 18.31 -19.07
C GLU A 61 8.07 19.39 -18.86
N GLY A 62 8.81 19.32 -17.74
CA GLY A 62 9.84 20.27 -17.34
C GLY A 62 9.34 21.57 -16.70
N CYS A 63 8.01 21.77 -16.63
CA CYS A 63 7.41 22.98 -16.05
C CYS A 63 6.90 22.69 -14.64
N PHE A 64 7.72 22.93 -13.64
CA PHE A 64 7.38 22.71 -12.23
C PHE A 64 6.73 23.93 -11.60
N ASP A 65 5.81 23.69 -10.65
CA ASP A 65 5.22 24.68 -9.76
C ASP A 65 5.24 24.16 -8.32
N PHE A 66 6.00 24.80 -7.46
CA PHE A 66 6.05 24.53 -6.02
C PHE A 66 5.64 25.77 -5.21
N GLY A 67 4.64 26.49 -5.71
CA GLY A 67 4.06 27.65 -5.03
C GLY A 67 4.27 28.97 -5.74
N GLU A 68 4.99 28.97 -6.88
CA GLU A 68 5.27 30.19 -7.66
C GLU A 68 4.01 30.72 -8.37
N LYS A 69 3.18 29.81 -8.88
CA LYS A 69 1.91 30.14 -9.57
C LYS A 69 0.72 29.93 -8.66
N ARG A 70 0.71 28.82 -7.93
CA ARG A 70 -0.38 28.39 -7.05
C ARG A 70 0.11 28.26 -5.61
N SER A 71 -0.30 29.17 -4.75
CA SER A 71 0.14 29.20 -3.35
C SER A 71 -0.19 27.93 -2.56
N GLU A 72 -1.21 27.19 -2.96
CA GLU A 72 -1.58 25.88 -2.37
C GLU A 72 -0.60 24.77 -2.72
N LEU A 73 0.29 24.96 -3.71
CA LEU A 73 1.34 24.01 -4.06
C LEU A 73 2.68 24.28 -3.34
N ASP A 74 2.75 25.27 -2.45
CA ASP A 74 3.96 25.60 -1.67
C ASP A 74 4.26 24.53 -0.62
N LEU A 75 4.92 23.46 -1.07
CA LEU A 75 5.28 22.32 -0.24
C LEU A 75 6.22 22.71 0.90
N VAL A 76 7.18 23.60 0.64
CA VAL A 76 8.13 24.09 1.66
C VAL A 76 7.38 24.76 2.80
N ALA A 77 6.52 25.70 2.48
CA ALA A 77 5.74 26.41 3.50
C ALA A 77 4.82 25.49 4.30
N PHE A 78 4.28 24.42 3.67
CA PHE A 78 3.45 23.46 4.40
C PHE A 78 4.27 22.60 5.37
N ILE A 79 5.46 22.12 4.96
CA ILE A 79 6.37 21.35 5.82
C ILE A 79 6.85 22.22 7.00
N GLU A 80 7.26 23.47 6.74
CA GLU A 80 7.68 24.39 7.77
C GLU A 80 6.55 24.72 8.75
N LEU A 81 5.32 24.86 8.25
CA LEU A 81 4.15 25.06 9.11
C LEU A 81 3.90 23.85 10.03
N CYS A 82 4.07 22.62 9.52
CA CYS A 82 4.02 21.42 10.36
C CYS A 82 5.13 21.46 11.43
N GLN A 83 6.35 21.83 11.06
CA GLN A 83 7.49 21.94 11.99
C GLN A 83 7.25 22.98 13.08
N GLN A 84 6.76 24.18 12.73
CA GLN A 84 6.40 25.24 13.67
C GLN A 84 5.32 24.82 14.66
N ASN A 85 4.54 23.81 14.31
CA ASN A 85 3.52 23.21 15.13
C ASN A 85 3.97 21.95 15.87
N ASP A 86 5.27 21.63 15.92
CA ASP A 86 5.85 20.45 16.56
C ASP A 86 5.31 19.13 15.99
N LEU A 87 4.98 19.09 14.71
CA LEU A 87 4.47 17.88 14.03
C LEU A 87 5.55 17.26 13.14
N TYR A 88 5.71 15.97 13.22
CA TYR A 88 6.44 15.21 12.23
C TYR A 88 5.73 15.25 10.88
N PHE A 89 6.50 15.03 9.81
CA PHE A 89 5.97 14.97 8.45
C PHE A 89 6.34 13.66 7.76
N ILE A 90 5.36 13.04 7.09
CA ILE A 90 5.52 11.87 6.24
C ILE A 90 5.25 12.29 4.81
N ALA A 91 6.29 12.25 3.97
CA ALA A 91 6.21 12.62 2.57
C ALA A 91 5.78 11.43 1.70
N ARG A 92 4.77 11.63 0.84
CA ARG A 92 4.23 10.60 -0.05
C ARG A 92 4.26 11.08 -1.52
N PRO A 93 5.44 11.15 -2.19
CA PRO A 93 5.58 11.76 -3.52
C PRO A 93 5.18 10.86 -4.69
N GLY A 94 4.81 9.65 -4.47
CA GLY A 94 4.50 8.69 -5.52
C GLY A 94 5.75 8.07 -6.18
N PRO A 95 5.75 7.86 -7.51
CA PRO A 95 5.05 8.58 -8.60
C PRO A 95 3.54 8.36 -8.71
N PHE A 96 3.03 7.14 -8.55
CA PHE A 96 1.60 6.92 -8.39
C PHE A 96 1.16 7.34 -6.99
N ILE A 97 0.04 8.00 -6.87
CA ILE A 97 -0.54 8.34 -5.56
C ILE A 97 -1.99 7.86 -5.44
N MET A 98 -2.61 7.48 -6.55
CA MET A 98 -4.05 7.20 -6.63
C MET A 98 -4.87 8.32 -6.00
N ALA A 99 -5.24 8.26 -4.76
CA ALA A 99 -5.85 9.34 -3.97
C ALA A 99 -7.06 9.99 -4.66
N GLU A 100 -7.80 9.19 -5.45
CA GLU A 100 -8.88 9.62 -6.34
C GLU A 100 -8.44 10.72 -7.33
N MET A 101 -7.13 10.81 -7.60
CA MET A 101 -6.56 11.76 -8.54
C MET A 101 -6.78 11.33 -9.98
N LYS A 102 -6.91 12.31 -10.87
CA LYS A 102 -6.88 12.06 -12.30
C LYS A 102 -5.55 11.43 -12.70
N ASN A 103 -5.63 10.48 -13.64
CA ASN A 103 -4.48 9.73 -14.16
C ASN A 103 -3.59 9.12 -13.05
N GLU A 104 -4.22 8.76 -11.91
CA GLU A 104 -3.58 8.18 -10.71
C GLU A 104 -2.43 9.04 -10.12
N GLY A 105 -2.46 10.35 -10.41
CA GLY A 105 -1.44 11.31 -10.00
C GLY A 105 -0.27 11.47 -10.96
N ILE A 106 -0.21 10.68 -12.03
CA ILE A 106 0.82 10.78 -13.06
C ILE A 106 0.48 11.90 -14.05
N PRO A 107 1.40 12.79 -14.44
CA PRO A 107 1.16 13.75 -15.48
C PRO A 107 0.77 13.10 -16.82
N TYR A 108 -0.19 13.66 -17.52
CA TYR A 108 -0.67 13.11 -18.79
C TYR A 108 0.40 13.05 -19.87
N TRP A 109 1.34 13.99 -19.85
CA TRP A 109 2.42 14.05 -20.84
C TRP A 109 3.30 12.80 -20.81
N VAL A 110 3.42 12.08 -19.68
CA VAL A 110 4.22 10.85 -19.56
C VAL A 110 3.77 9.83 -20.59
N ALA A 111 2.49 9.42 -20.58
CA ALA A 111 1.97 8.46 -21.55
C ALA A 111 1.71 9.07 -22.95
N GLN A 112 1.65 10.40 -23.07
CA GLN A 112 1.49 11.09 -24.36
C GLN A 112 2.80 11.17 -25.14
N ASN A 113 3.91 11.43 -24.45
CA ASN A 113 5.23 11.57 -25.08
C ASN A 113 5.94 10.21 -25.21
N TYR A 114 5.72 9.29 -24.29
CA TYR A 114 6.39 7.98 -24.20
C TYR A 114 5.36 6.84 -24.33
N LYS A 115 5.01 6.47 -25.57
CA LYS A 115 3.93 5.49 -25.84
C LYS A 115 4.23 4.08 -25.37
N GLU A 116 5.50 3.72 -25.23
CA GLU A 116 6.01 2.43 -24.79
C GLU A 116 5.74 2.15 -23.32
N VAL A 117 5.50 3.19 -22.50
CA VAL A 117 5.22 3.02 -21.07
C VAL A 117 3.84 2.44 -20.78
N VAL A 118 2.97 2.34 -21.79
CA VAL A 118 1.59 1.86 -21.63
C VAL A 118 1.57 0.34 -21.67
N PRO A 119 1.09 -0.34 -20.62
CA PRO A 119 1.02 -1.79 -20.54
C PRO A 119 0.16 -2.44 -21.62
N VAL A 120 0.34 -3.74 -21.80
CA VAL A 120 -0.37 -4.57 -22.78
C VAL A 120 -1.05 -5.74 -22.07
N THR A 121 -2.32 -5.98 -22.39
CA THR A 121 -3.14 -7.08 -21.84
C THR A 121 -2.82 -8.43 -22.49
N TRP A 122 -3.52 -9.50 -22.01
CA TRP A 122 -3.42 -10.85 -22.53
C TRP A 122 -3.70 -11.00 -24.04
N ASP A 123 -4.53 -10.14 -24.60
CA ASP A 123 -4.87 -10.17 -26.04
C ASP A 123 -3.97 -9.26 -26.89
N GLY A 124 -2.96 -8.66 -26.27
CA GLY A 124 -2.04 -7.73 -26.94
C GLY A 124 -2.59 -6.31 -27.13
N ALA A 125 -3.77 -6.00 -26.62
CA ALA A 125 -4.31 -4.64 -26.63
C ALA A 125 -3.65 -3.79 -25.53
N LYS A 126 -3.59 -2.48 -25.75
CA LYS A 126 -3.18 -1.53 -24.71
C LYS A 126 -4.20 -1.53 -23.58
N VAL A 127 -3.70 -1.46 -22.36
CA VAL A 127 -4.55 -1.41 -21.16
C VAL A 127 -5.38 -0.14 -21.15
N PRO A 128 -6.69 -0.23 -20.92
CA PRO A 128 -7.55 0.96 -20.83
C PRO A 128 -7.39 1.72 -19.52
N THR A 129 -6.78 1.11 -18.50
CA THR A 129 -6.51 1.72 -17.20
C THR A 129 -5.28 2.62 -17.27
N LYS A 130 -5.11 3.44 -16.23
CA LYS A 130 -4.00 4.40 -16.16
C LYS A 130 -2.75 3.81 -15.49
N THR A 131 -2.52 2.52 -15.68
CA THR A 131 -1.30 1.84 -15.28
C THR A 131 -0.16 2.15 -16.25
N LEU A 132 1.06 2.10 -15.75
CA LEU A 132 2.27 2.23 -16.57
C LEU A 132 3.20 1.05 -16.28
N ASP A 133 4.09 0.76 -17.22
CA ASP A 133 5.17 -0.19 -17.00
C ASP A 133 6.17 0.40 -16.00
N TYR A 134 6.18 -0.13 -14.78
CA TYR A 134 7.05 0.32 -13.69
C TYR A 134 8.55 0.30 -14.02
N LEU A 135 8.98 -0.59 -14.89
CA LEU A 135 10.39 -0.76 -15.25
C LEU A 135 10.73 -0.28 -16.67
N SER A 136 9.79 0.38 -17.36
CA SER A 136 10.10 1.06 -18.61
C SER A 136 11.19 2.10 -18.39
N GLU A 137 12.23 2.06 -19.20
CA GLU A 137 13.36 3.01 -19.12
C GLU A 137 12.89 4.46 -19.21
N SER A 138 12.00 4.76 -20.16
CA SER A 138 11.43 6.11 -20.32
C SER A 138 10.65 6.56 -19.09
N PHE A 139 9.86 5.66 -18.47
CA PHE A 139 9.15 5.98 -17.24
C PHE A 139 10.12 6.25 -16.09
N LEU A 140 11.13 5.40 -15.92
CA LEU A 140 12.13 5.55 -14.85
C LEU A 140 12.96 6.84 -15.01
N VAL A 141 13.27 7.28 -16.23
CA VAL A 141 13.91 8.57 -16.49
C VAL A 141 13.01 9.72 -16.03
N CYS A 142 11.72 9.67 -16.34
CA CYS A 142 10.77 10.70 -15.90
C CYS A 142 10.63 10.71 -14.36
N VAL A 143 10.52 9.54 -13.73
CA VAL A 143 10.47 9.38 -12.28
C VAL A 143 11.74 9.90 -11.60
N LYS A 144 12.91 9.60 -12.16
CA LYS A 144 14.19 10.10 -11.62
C LYS A 144 14.22 11.63 -11.58
N ARG A 145 13.76 12.28 -12.65
CA ARG A 145 13.64 13.75 -12.70
C ARG A 145 12.63 14.29 -11.67
N TRP A 146 11.51 13.63 -11.51
CA TRP A 146 10.52 13.97 -10.47
C TRP A 146 11.15 13.86 -9.07
N TYR A 147 11.82 12.74 -8.78
CA TYR A 147 12.50 12.53 -7.49
C TYR A 147 13.61 13.56 -7.26
N GLU A 148 14.40 13.92 -8.28
CA GLU A 148 15.39 14.98 -8.17
C GLU A 148 14.77 16.28 -7.64
N LYS A 149 13.63 16.70 -8.19
CA LYS A 149 12.94 17.94 -7.79
C LYS A 149 12.33 17.84 -6.39
N VAL A 150 11.55 16.81 -6.11
CA VAL A 150 10.87 16.71 -4.82
C VAL A 150 11.85 16.42 -3.68
N CYS A 151 12.88 15.60 -3.91
CA CYS A 151 13.90 15.32 -2.90
C CYS A 151 14.80 16.54 -2.61
N ALA A 152 15.06 17.40 -3.59
CA ALA A 152 15.77 18.67 -3.36
C ALA A 152 15.02 19.57 -2.36
N ILE A 153 13.68 19.54 -2.39
CA ILE A 153 12.82 20.26 -1.43
C ILE A 153 12.83 19.56 -0.06
N LEU A 154 12.67 18.23 -0.05
CA LEU A 154 12.52 17.47 1.20
C LEU A 154 13.82 17.29 1.98
N SER A 155 14.96 17.15 1.28
CA SER A 155 16.22 16.78 1.92
C SER A 155 16.75 17.78 2.95
N PRO A 156 16.52 19.11 2.86
CA PRO A 156 16.87 20.04 3.94
C PRO A 156 16.02 19.89 5.19
N HIS A 157 14.79 19.38 5.07
CA HIS A 157 13.80 19.28 6.14
C HIS A 157 13.77 17.91 6.84
N LEU A 158 14.74 17.02 6.54
CA LEU A 158 14.83 15.72 7.20
C LEU A 158 15.08 15.88 8.70
N GLU A 159 14.44 15.02 9.50
CA GLU A 159 14.59 15.02 10.97
C GLU A 159 16.07 14.96 11.41
N PRO A 160 16.96 14.13 10.82
CA PRO A 160 18.37 14.09 11.17
C PRO A 160 19.14 15.40 10.91
N LYS A 161 18.58 16.30 10.12
CA LYS A 161 19.14 17.63 9.82
C LYS A 161 18.49 18.76 10.64
N GLY A 162 17.65 18.40 11.63
CA GLY A 162 16.91 19.36 12.46
C GLY A 162 15.55 19.77 11.88
N GLY A 163 15.09 19.11 10.81
CA GLY A 163 13.75 19.26 10.26
C GLY A 163 12.73 18.32 10.93
N ASN A 164 11.62 18.08 10.27
CA ASN A 164 10.52 17.27 10.78
C ASN A 164 10.11 16.10 9.88
N VAL A 165 10.74 15.93 8.72
CA VAL A 165 10.45 14.82 7.81
C VAL A 165 11.07 13.54 8.35
N ILE A 166 10.24 12.59 8.75
CA ILE A 166 10.65 11.32 9.38
C ILE A 166 10.53 10.10 8.48
N ALA A 167 9.77 10.21 7.39
CA ALA A 167 9.55 9.10 6.48
C ALA A 167 9.23 9.57 5.05
N PHE A 168 9.56 8.70 4.09
CA PHE A 168 9.35 8.90 2.66
C PHE A 168 8.71 7.65 2.08
N GLN A 169 7.48 7.74 1.57
CA GLN A 169 6.80 6.61 0.96
C GLN A 169 7.24 6.45 -0.50
N LEU A 170 7.63 5.23 -0.84
CA LEU A 170 8.01 4.83 -2.19
C LEU A 170 6.77 4.36 -2.94
N ASP A 171 6.25 5.20 -3.85
CA ASP A 171 5.03 4.94 -4.61
C ASP A 171 3.79 4.73 -3.72
N ASN A 172 2.69 4.29 -4.31
CA ASN A 172 1.45 3.96 -3.60
C ASN A 172 0.83 2.69 -4.17
N GLU A 173 0.47 1.76 -3.28
CA GLU A 173 -0.23 0.51 -3.60
C GLU A 173 0.31 -0.19 -4.87
N MET A 174 1.63 -0.39 -4.91
CA MET A 174 2.33 -0.94 -6.07
C MET A 174 1.69 -2.23 -6.58
N GLY A 175 1.38 -2.27 -7.86
CA GLY A 175 0.80 -3.43 -8.53
C GLY A 175 -0.73 -3.55 -8.40
N MET A 176 -1.41 -2.77 -7.56
CA MET A 176 -2.85 -2.90 -7.36
C MET A 176 -3.65 -2.66 -8.65
N LEU A 177 -3.35 -1.60 -9.38
CA LEU A 177 -4.07 -1.28 -10.63
C LEU A 177 -3.91 -2.37 -11.69
N SER A 178 -2.72 -2.95 -11.80
CA SER A 178 -2.45 -4.07 -12.71
C SER A 178 -3.22 -5.31 -12.28
N TRP A 179 -3.27 -5.58 -10.99
CA TRP A 179 -4.00 -6.70 -10.42
C TRP A 179 -5.52 -6.57 -10.63
N VAL A 180 -6.14 -5.44 -10.26
CA VAL A 180 -7.60 -5.26 -10.39
C VAL A 180 -8.06 -5.27 -11.85
N SER A 181 -7.21 -4.87 -12.78
CA SER A 181 -7.47 -4.94 -14.22
C SER A 181 -7.11 -6.28 -14.86
N ASN A 182 -6.54 -7.22 -14.08
CA ASN A 182 -5.99 -8.49 -14.58
C ASN A 182 -5.00 -8.28 -15.75
N CYS A 183 -4.16 -7.26 -15.64
CA CYS A 183 -3.17 -6.94 -16.65
C CYS A 183 -1.74 -7.19 -16.13
N PRO A 184 -1.10 -8.29 -16.55
CA PRO A 184 0.28 -8.59 -16.16
C PRO A 184 1.32 -7.79 -16.96
N ASP A 185 0.92 -6.83 -17.78
CA ASP A 185 1.81 -6.03 -18.62
C ASP A 185 2.69 -6.88 -19.56
N LEU A 186 2.07 -7.42 -20.62
CA LEU A 186 2.74 -8.31 -21.56
C LEU A 186 3.28 -7.55 -22.79
N THR A 187 3.97 -6.43 -22.58
CA THR A 187 4.75 -5.77 -23.64
C THR A 187 5.88 -6.68 -24.11
N GLU A 188 6.40 -6.44 -25.29
CA GLU A 188 7.53 -7.23 -25.83
C GLU A 188 8.73 -7.19 -24.90
N TRP A 189 9.00 -6.04 -24.29
CA TRP A 189 10.07 -5.88 -23.33
C TRP A 189 9.84 -6.74 -22.07
N VAL A 190 8.63 -6.69 -21.47
CA VAL A 190 8.28 -7.47 -20.27
C VAL A 190 8.34 -8.97 -20.55
N MET A 191 7.83 -9.41 -21.71
CA MET A 191 7.93 -10.82 -22.09
C MET A 191 9.38 -11.29 -22.23
N LYS A 192 10.26 -10.47 -22.80
CA LYS A 192 11.69 -10.74 -22.90
C LYS A 192 12.39 -10.78 -21.53
N ASP A 193 12.07 -9.84 -20.65
CA ASP A 193 12.59 -9.81 -19.27
C ASP A 193 12.17 -11.05 -18.49
N MET A 194 10.88 -11.45 -18.61
CA MET A 194 10.37 -12.68 -17.99
C MET A 194 10.98 -13.94 -18.58
N GLU A 195 11.23 -13.98 -19.90
CA GLU A 195 11.96 -15.09 -20.53
C GLU A 195 13.36 -15.25 -19.92
N GLY A 196 14.08 -14.14 -19.76
CA GLY A 196 15.40 -14.12 -19.10
C GLY A 196 15.32 -14.58 -17.64
N TRP A 197 14.27 -14.15 -16.92
CA TRP A 197 14.00 -14.57 -15.55
C TRP A 197 13.73 -16.07 -15.45
N LEU A 198 12.90 -16.65 -16.33
CA LEU A 198 12.62 -18.09 -16.36
C LEU A 198 13.89 -18.90 -16.63
N LYS A 199 14.71 -18.49 -17.60
CA LYS A 199 16.00 -19.14 -17.90
C LYS A 199 16.95 -19.11 -16.70
N LYS A 200 17.02 -18.00 -16.00
CA LYS A 200 17.84 -17.86 -14.79
C LYS A 200 17.33 -18.72 -13.64
N GLN A 201 16.03 -18.77 -13.45
CA GLN A 201 15.36 -19.49 -12.35
C GLN A 201 15.48 -21.00 -12.51
N TYR A 202 15.26 -21.52 -13.71
CA TYR A 202 15.14 -22.97 -13.95
C TYR A 202 16.35 -23.58 -14.64
N LYS A 203 17.20 -22.80 -15.30
CA LYS A 203 18.40 -23.30 -16.02
C LYS A 203 18.05 -24.48 -16.91
N ASP A 204 18.77 -25.60 -16.76
CA ASP A 204 18.59 -26.82 -17.54
C ASP A 204 17.22 -27.51 -17.32
N ASN A 205 16.53 -27.17 -16.23
CA ASN A 205 15.20 -27.73 -15.91
C ASN A 205 14.04 -26.98 -16.60
N LEU A 206 14.32 -25.91 -17.35
CA LEU A 206 13.27 -25.12 -17.99
C LEU A 206 12.46 -25.94 -18.99
N GLY A 207 13.13 -26.76 -19.82
CA GLY A 207 12.48 -27.65 -20.77
C GLY A 207 11.64 -28.74 -20.11
N GLN A 208 12.02 -29.20 -18.91
CA GLN A 208 11.20 -30.15 -18.14
C GLN A 208 9.93 -29.46 -17.57
N ARG A 209 10.05 -28.20 -17.15
CA ARG A 209 8.92 -27.42 -16.63
C ARG A 209 7.95 -27.00 -17.74
N TYR A 210 8.50 -26.59 -18.87
CA TYR A 210 7.77 -26.14 -20.06
C TYR A 210 8.29 -26.86 -21.31
N PRO A 211 7.77 -28.05 -21.63
CA PRO A 211 8.29 -28.88 -22.74
C PRO A 211 8.30 -28.18 -24.10
N LEU A 212 7.33 -27.29 -24.33
CA LEU A 212 7.20 -26.54 -25.59
C LEU A 212 7.82 -25.14 -25.56
N PHE A 213 8.60 -24.79 -24.54
CA PHE A 213 9.12 -23.43 -24.36
C PHE A 213 9.93 -22.93 -25.55
N ASN A 214 10.80 -23.77 -26.10
CA ASN A 214 11.66 -23.41 -27.23
C ASN A 214 10.95 -23.48 -28.58
N ASP A 215 9.83 -24.20 -28.66
CA ASP A 215 9.09 -24.45 -29.90
C ASP A 215 7.89 -23.51 -30.06
N THR A 216 7.49 -22.79 -28.97
CA THR A 216 6.38 -21.86 -28.96
C THR A 216 6.89 -20.41 -29.14
N PRO A 217 6.33 -19.62 -30.07
CA PRO A 217 6.67 -18.22 -30.16
C PRO A 217 6.44 -17.48 -28.83
N MET A 218 7.37 -16.62 -28.43
CA MET A 218 7.34 -15.89 -27.15
C MET A 218 5.98 -15.23 -26.89
N LYS A 219 5.42 -14.56 -27.89
CA LYS A 219 4.11 -13.90 -27.78
C LYS A 219 2.98 -14.91 -27.46
N GLU A 220 2.99 -16.06 -28.12
CA GLU A 220 2.00 -17.12 -27.88
C GLU A 220 2.17 -17.71 -26.48
N PHE A 221 3.41 -18.01 -26.07
CA PHE A 221 3.73 -18.55 -24.76
C PHE A 221 3.22 -17.67 -23.60
N PHE A 222 3.44 -16.36 -23.68
CA PHE A 222 3.08 -15.44 -22.59
C PHE A 222 1.63 -14.92 -22.66
N GLN A 223 1.11 -14.65 -23.85
CA GLN A 223 -0.25 -14.09 -24.00
C GLN A 223 -1.35 -15.15 -24.13
N SER A 224 -0.99 -16.39 -24.47
CA SER A 224 -1.95 -17.50 -24.62
C SER A 224 -1.37 -18.80 -24.04
N PRO A 225 -1.05 -18.83 -22.73
CA PRO A 225 -0.42 -19.99 -22.13
C PRO A 225 -1.24 -21.27 -22.32
N ASN A 226 -0.55 -22.39 -22.59
CA ASN A 226 -1.15 -23.69 -22.77
C ASN A 226 -1.86 -24.14 -21.49
N GLU A 227 -3.06 -24.71 -21.60
CA GLU A 227 -3.86 -25.19 -20.47
C GLU A 227 -3.12 -26.20 -19.59
N GLU A 228 -2.34 -27.11 -20.18
CA GLU A 228 -1.58 -28.12 -19.43
C GLU A 228 -0.53 -27.53 -18.50
N THR A 229 0.04 -26.37 -18.86
CA THR A 229 1.07 -25.68 -18.10
C THR A 229 0.55 -24.39 -17.44
N SER A 230 -0.71 -24.05 -17.59
CA SER A 230 -1.28 -22.77 -17.18
C SER A 230 -1.14 -22.48 -15.69
N LEU A 231 -1.24 -23.49 -14.83
CA LEU A 231 -1.05 -23.32 -13.38
C LEU A 231 0.42 -23.08 -13.02
N LEU A 232 1.35 -23.76 -13.69
CA LEU A 232 2.78 -23.50 -13.52
C LEU A 232 3.13 -22.09 -14.00
N PHE A 233 2.58 -21.70 -15.15
CA PHE A 233 2.77 -20.37 -15.69
C PHE A 233 2.20 -19.29 -14.76
N HIS A 234 1.02 -19.51 -14.19
CA HIS A 234 0.41 -18.60 -13.23
C HIS A 234 1.31 -18.40 -11.99
N GLN A 235 1.86 -19.49 -11.45
CA GLN A 235 2.80 -19.42 -10.33
C GLN A 235 4.07 -18.64 -10.71
N ASP A 236 4.64 -18.91 -11.87
CA ASP A 236 5.87 -18.23 -12.32
C ASP A 236 5.63 -16.77 -12.64
N LEU A 237 4.49 -16.43 -13.23
CA LEU A 237 4.10 -15.05 -13.46
C LEU A 237 3.98 -14.27 -12.14
N GLY A 238 3.31 -14.84 -11.13
CA GLY A 238 3.21 -14.23 -9.80
C GLY A 238 4.59 -14.02 -9.16
N ASN A 239 5.48 -15.02 -9.24
CA ASN A 239 6.85 -14.91 -8.72
C ASN A 239 7.67 -13.86 -9.47
N TYR A 240 7.55 -13.81 -10.80
CA TYR A 240 8.20 -12.79 -11.62
C TYR A 240 7.72 -11.37 -11.28
N MET A 241 6.40 -11.18 -11.14
CA MET A 241 5.84 -9.87 -10.78
C MET A 241 6.28 -9.42 -9.39
N ARG A 242 6.40 -10.34 -8.44
CA ARG A 242 6.97 -10.09 -7.12
C ARG A 242 8.42 -9.59 -7.19
N ASP A 243 9.25 -10.23 -8.01
CA ASP A 243 10.63 -9.78 -8.25
C ASP A 243 10.68 -8.44 -8.99
N ARG A 244 9.76 -8.23 -9.93
CA ARG A 244 9.66 -6.97 -10.70
C ARG A 244 9.31 -5.79 -9.79
N ILE A 245 8.36 -5.95 -8.89
CA ILE A 245 8.00 -4.93 -7.91
C ILE A 245 9.16 -4.66 -6.95
N CYS A 246 9.87 -5.71 -6.51
CA CYS A 246 11.05 -5.54 -5.67
C CYS A 246 12.14 -4.71 -6.38
N ARG A 247 12.45 -5.01 -7.63
CA ARG A 247 13.40 -4.21 -8.45
C ARG A 247 12.97 -2.75 -8.59
N TYR A 248 11.68 -2.51 -8.83
CA TYR A 248 11.14 -1.16 -8.92
C TYR A 248 11.32 -0.39 -7.60
N THR A 249 10.99 -1.02 -6.50
CA THR A 249 11.17 -0.44 -5.16
C THR A 249 12.64 -0.11 -4.86
N GLU A 250 13.57 -1.00 -5.21
CA GLU A 250 15.01 -0.76 -5.08
C GLU A 250 15.45 0.47 -5.87
N ILE A 251 14.98 0.61 -7.12
CA ILE A 251 15.29 1.75 -7.98
C ILE A 251 14.75 3.06 -7.38
N LEU A 252 13.50 3.07 -6.91
CA LEU A 252 12.91 4.26 -6.29
C LEU A 252 13.68 4.68 -5.04
N LYS A 253 14.02 3.71 -4.18
CA LYS A 253 14.83 3.97 -2.98
C LYS A 253 16.21 4.52 -3.36
N GLN A 254 16.85 3.91 -4.34
CA GLN A 254 18.15 4.38 -4.84
C GLN A 254 18.08 5.84 -5.35
N TYR A 255 17.04 6.20 -6.11
CA TYR A 255 16.85 7.58 -6.56
C TYR A 255 16.65 8.53 -5.38
N ALA A 256 15.82 8.18 -4.42
CA ALA A 256 15.62 9.00 -3.24
C ALA A 256 16.93 9.20 -2.44
N GLU A 257 17.73 8.14 -2.25
CA GLU A 257 19.03 8.20 -1.57
C GLU A 257 20.07 9.00 -2.38
N GLU A 258 20.08 8.88 -3.71
CA GLU A 258 20.95 9.67 -4.60
C GLU A 258 20.67 11.18 -4.42
N PHE A 259 19.40 11.56 -4.26
CA PHE A 259 18.98 12.94 -4.08
C PHE A 259 18.85 13.38 -2.62
N GLY A 260 19.47 12.65 -1.70
CA GLY A 260 19.74 13.10 -0.34
C GLY A 260 18.69 12.72 0.72
N ILE A 261 17.76 11.83 0.41
CA ILE A 261 16.82 11.27 1.40
C ILE A 261 17.54 10.11 2.12
N ARG A 262 18.01 10.37 3.34
CA ARG A 262 18.78 9.41 4.13
C ARG A 262 18.45 9.52 5.62
N ASP A 263 18.73 8.45 6.36
CA ASP A 263 18.59 8.39 7.83
C ASP A 263 17.15 8.62 8.33
N ILE A 264 16.16 8.37 7.48
CA ILE A 264 14.73 8.34 7.77
C ILE A 264 14.13 7.02 7.24
N LEU A 265 12.87 6.74 7.57
CA LEU A 265 12.21 5.53 7.09
C LEU A 265 11.76 5.66 5.64
N PHE A 266 11.95 4.58 4.87
CA PHE A 266 11.23 4.38 3.61
C PHE A 266 9.98 3.54 3.86
N LEU A 267 8.86 3.94 3.27
CA LEU A 267 7.57 3.30 3.50
C LEU A 267 7.06 2.64 2.24
N ILE A 268 6.38 1.49 2.40
CA ILE A 268 5.59 0.83 1.36
C ILE A 268 4.24 0.46 1.95
N ASN A 269 3.14 0.93 1.36
CA ASN A 269 1.81 0.52 1.78
C ASN A 269 1.36 -0.76 1.07
N ILE A 270 0.64 -1.59 1.83
CA ILE A 270 0.17 -2.90 1.41
C ILE A 270 -1.32 -2.81 1.10
N HIS A 271 -1.63 -2.85 -0.19
CA HIS A 271 -2.99 -2.80 -0.70
C HIS A 271 -3.81 -4.08 -0.45
N GLY A 272 -5.09 -4.02 -0.77
CA GLY A 272 -5.97 -5.19 -0.74
C GLY A 272 -6.42 -5.60 0.66
N THR A 273 -6.27 -4.71 1.65
CA THR A 273 -6.73 -4.94 3.04
C THR A 273 -8.14 -4.41 3.31
N GLY A 274 -8.78 -3.85 2.29
CA GLY A 274 -10.17 -3.42 2.34
C GLY A 274 -11.16 -4.53 2.01
N GLY A 275 -12.44 -4.26 2.21
CA GLY A 275 -13.53 -5.16 1.85
C GLY A 275 -13.72 -6.38 2.76
N GLY A 276 -12.83 -6.64 3.67
CA GLY A 276 -12.91 -7.70 4.67
C GLY A 276 -12.95 -9.13 4.12
N ARG A 277 -13.21 -10.08 4.99
CA ARG A 277 -13.46 -11.50 4.67
C ARG A 277 -12.37 -12.23 3.90
N GLY A 278 -11.15 -11.72 3.92
CA GLY A 278 -9.98 -12.37 3.34
C GLY A 278 -10.02 -12.54 1.83
N LEU A 279 -10.86 -11.79 1.11
CA LEU A 279 -10.95 -11.91 -0.34
C LEU A 279 -9.75 -11.31 -1.06
N THR A 280 -9.24 -10.21 -0.57
CA THR A 280 -8.21 -9.40 -1.25
C THR A 280 -6.94 -9.20 -0.45
N TYR A 281 -7.01 -8.90 0.86
CA TYR A 281 -5.84 -8.47 1.64
C TYR A 281 -4.63 -9.43 1.61
N PRO A 282 -4.76 -10.77 1.57
CA PRO A 282 -3.58 -11.62 1.47
C PRO A 282 -2.83 -11.46 0.15
N ILE A 283 -3.49 -11.00 -0.91
CA ILE A 283 -2.87 -10.80 -2.23
C ILE A 283 -1.82 -9.69 -2.13
N GLY A 284 -2.16 -8.54 -1.54
CA GLY A 284 -1.21 -7.44 -1.36
C GLY A 284 0.01 -7.85 -0.50
N ILE A 285 -0.23 -8.55 0.60
CA ILE A 285 0.85 -9.09 1.44
C ILE A 285 1.74 -10.03 0.63
N SER A 286 1.16 -10.95 -0.14
CA SER A 286 1.90 -11.93 -0.94
C SER A 286 2.68 -11.29 -2.07
N GLN A 287 2.10 -10.30 -2.75
CA GLN A 287 2.70 -9.65 -3.91
C GLN A 287 3.90 -8.78 -3.53
N LEU A 288 3.84 -8.09 -2.40
CA LEU A 288 4.81 -7.06 -2.04
C LEU A 288 5.89 -7.52 -1.04
N TYR A 289 5.73 -8.69 -0.38
CA TYR A 289 6.56 -9.03 0.78
C TYR A 289 8.08 -9.03 0.51
N ARG A 290 8.52 -9.36 -0.71
CA ARG A 290 9.95 -9.29 -1.06
C ARG A 290 10.49 -7.87 -1.03
N ALA A 291 9.69 -6.89 -1.41
CA ALA A 291 10.11 -5.50 -1.42
C ALA A 291 10.40 -4.98 0.01
N TYR A 292 9.56 -5.31 0.98
CA TYR A 292 9.76 -4.82 2.35
C TYR A 292 10.54 -5.77 3.26
N THR A 293 10.79 -7.01 2.83
CA THR A 293 11.60 -7.96 3.61
C THR A 293 13.06 -8.04 3.16
N LYS A 294 13.35 -7.76 1.88
CA LYS A 294 14.72 -7.86 1.32
C LYS A 294 15.44 -6.53 1.25
N ILE A 295 14.73 -5.41 1.17
CA ILE A 295 15.33 -4.09 1.05
C ILE A 295 15.46 -3.48 2.45
N ASP A 296 16.68 -3.11 2.83
CA ASP A 296 16.95 -2.53 4.15
C ASP A 296 16.32 -1.14 4.31
N GLY A 297 15.90 -0.82 5.55
CA GLY A 297 15.35 0.47 5.91
C GLY A 297 13.92 0.74 5.44
N ILE A 298 13.21 -0.30 4.99
CA ILE A 298 11.79 -0.22 4.62
C ILE A 298 10.90 -0.64 5.79
N LEU A 299 9.86 0.13 6.04
CA LEU A 299 8.73 -0.21 6.88
C LEU A 299 7.51 -0.45 5.99
N ALA A 300 6.88 -1.62 6.11
CA ALA A 300 5.62 -1.93 5.48
C ALA A 300 4.44 -1.55 6.37
N GLY A 301 3.35 -1.07 5.78
CA GLY A 301 2.12 -0.79 6.51
C GLY A 301 0.89 -1.17 5.70
N SER A 302 -0.11 -1.74 6.36
CA SER A 302 -1.36 -2.14 5.72
C SER A 302 -2.29 -0.96 5.48
N ASP A 303 -3.06 -1.03 4.40
CA ASP A 303 -4.17 -0.10 4.16
C ASP A 303 -5.45 -0.74 4.69
N ILE A 304 -6.03 -0.17 5.74
CA ILE A 304 -7.12 -0.78 6.52
C ILE A 304 -8.43 -0.03 6.30
N TYR A 305 -9.29 -0.61 5.46
CA TYR A 305 -10.61 -0.09 5.09
C TYR A 305 -11.70 -1.10 5.43
N LEU A 306 -11.93 -1.34 6.71
CA LEU A 306 -12.88 -2.34 7.21
C LEU A 306 -14.21 -1.76 7.71
N GLY A 307 -14.38 -0.45 7.60
CA GLY A 307 -15.57 0.21 8.10
C GLY A 307 -15.80 -0.02 9.60
N THR A 308 -17.05 -0.26 9.98
CA THR A 308 -17.43 -0.64 11.34
C THR A 308 -17.10 -2.10 11.61
N LEU A 309 -16.26 -2.36 12.59
CA LEU A 309 -15.99 -3.73 13.03
C LEU A 309 -17.23 -4.29 13.76
N SER A 310 -17.59 -5.49 13.36
CA SER A 310 -18.71 -6.25 13.91
C SER A 310 -18.30 -7.69 14.16
N MET A 311 -19.20 -8.49 14.70
CA MET A 311 -19.02 -9.93 14.87
C MET A 311 -18.75 -10.67 13.55
N GLN A 312 -18.95 -10.01 12.41
CA GLN A 312 -18.76 -10.63 11.10
C GLN A 312 -17.34 -10.41 10.53
N ASN A 313 -16.66 -9.34 10.91
CA ASN A 313 -15.40 -8.91 10.26
C ASN A 313 -14.26 -8.52 11.20
N PHE A 314 -14.45 -8.51 12.53
CA PHE A 314 -13.37 -8.10 13.45
C PHE A 314 -12.14 -9.03 13.37
N GLN A 315 -12.35 -10.32 13.07
CA GLN A 315 -11.28 -11.26 12.85
C GLN A 315 -10.41 -10.92 11.62
N ASP A 316 -10.95 -10.22 10.64
CA ASP A 316 -10.20 -9.81 9.45
C ASP A 316 -9.09 -8.83 9.82
N LEU A 317 -9.36 -7.87 10.70
CA LEU A 317 -8.33 -6.96 11.21
C LEU A 317 -7.24 -7.71 11.98
N TYR A 318 -7.64 -8.66 12.83
CA TYR A 318 -6.69 -9.47 13.58
C TYR A 318 -5.77 -10.26 12.63
N LEU A 319 -6.34 -10.88 11.58
CA LEU A 319 -5.60 -11.62 10.58
C LEU A 319 -4.66 -10.75 9.74
N ILE A 320 -5.09 -9.55 9.32
CA ILE A 320 -4.23 -8.62 8.59
C ILE A 320 -2.95 -8.39 9.40
N ASN A 321 -3.08 -8.04 10.67
CA ASN A 321 -1.94 -7.75 11.54
C ASN A 321 -1.06 -8.99 11.76
N THR A 322 -1.64 -10.15 12.06
CA THR A 322 -0.85 -11.37 12.29
C THR A 322 -0.16 -11.89 11.01
N TYR A 323 -0.77 -11.74 9.84
CA TYR A 323 -0.13 -12.09 8.57
C TYR A 323 0.99 -11.14 8.21
N MET A 324 0.81 -9.83 8.42
CA MET A 324 1.88 -8.86 8.24
C MET A 324 3.06 -9.15 9.17
N GLU A 325 2.79 -9.47 10.44
CA GLU A 325 3.84 -9.84 11.37
C GLU A 325 4.58 -11.12 10.96
N ALA A 326 3.87 -12.11 10.42
CA ALA A 326 4.46 -13.37 9.95
C ALA A 326 5.42 -13.21 8.78
N VAL A 327 5.27 -12.16 7.97
CA VAL A 327 6.13 -11.87 6.81
C VAL A 327 7.13 -10.74 7.06
N ASN A 328 6.90 -9.87 8.02
CA ASN A 328 7.81 -8.78 8.36
C ASN A 328 9.15 -9.29 8.89
N ARG A 329 10.19 -8.47 8.74
CA ARG A 329 11.47 -8.71 9.43
C ARG A 329 11.29 -8.49 10.94
N LEU A 330 12.13 -9.13 11.73
CA LEU A 330 12.01 -9.13 13.19
C LEU A 330 12.06 -7.75 13.85
N GLU A 331 12.79 -6.81 13.24
CA GLU A 331 12.89 -5.43 13.74
C GLU A 331 11.71 -4.55 13.36
N GLN A 332 10.89 -4.95 12.38
CA GLN A 332 9.80 -4.14 11.87
C GLN A 332 8.58 -4.22 12.80
N PRO A 333 8.06 -3.07 13.28
CA PRO A 333 6.74 -3.03 13.91
C PRO A 333 5.64 -3.20 12.85
N LEU A 334 4.43 -3.43 13.29
CA LEU A 334 3.25 -3.24 12.46
C LEU A 334 2.99 -1.74 12.26
N ALA A 335 2.40 -1.41 11.11
CA ALA A 335 1.99 -0.05 10.75
C ALA A 335 0.75 -0.07 9.85
N SER A 336 0.03 1.04 9.80
CA SER A 336 -1.01 1.29 8.79
C SER A 336 -0.78 2.67 8.16
N PHE A 337 -0.63 2.71 6.83
CA PHE A 337 -0.36 3.94 6.10
C PHE A 337 -1.60 4.54 5.47
N GLU A 338 -2.69 3.78 5.41
CA GLU A 338 -4.03 4.25 5.14
C GLU A 338 -5.00 3.58 6.12
N PHE A 339 -5.35 4.32 7.16
CA PHE A 339 -6.22 3.85 8.22
C PHE A 339 -7.52 4.61 8.17
N GLU A 340 -8.61 3.92 7.79
CA GLU A 340 -9.93 4.53 7.70
C GLU A 340 -10.40 5.07 9.05
N CYS A 341 -10.53 6.37 9.17
CA CYS A 341 -10.89 7.05 10.42
C CYS A 341 -12.22 7.83 10.36
N GLY A 342 -12.74 8.05 9.17
CA GLY A 342 -14.05 8.63 8.90
C GLY A 342 -14.97 7.62 8.24
N ASP A 343 -15.78 8.10 7.33
CA ASP A 343 -16.59 7.27 6.45
C ASP A 343 -15.97 7.23 5.05
N SER A 344 -16.29 6.21 4.27
CA SER A 344 -15.84 6.12 2.87
C SER A 344 -16.40 7.27 2.05
N ASP A 345 -15.54 7.92 1.28
CA ASP A 345 -15.87 9.12 0.53
C ASP A 345 -15.68 8.97 -0.98
N TYR A 346 -16.38 8.02 -1.53
CA TYR A 346 -16.38 7.80 -2.98
C TYR A 346 -17.56 8.47 -3.72
N GLY A 347 -18.26 9.40 -3.04
CA GLY A 347 -19.42 10.08 -3.59
C GLY A 347 -20.68 9.22 -3.77
N GLU A 348 -20.60 7.95 -3.42
CA GLU A 348 -21.67 6.96 -3.65
C GLU A 348 -22.49 6.62 -2.41
N THR A 349 -22.05 6.99 -1.23
CA THR A 349 -22.66 6.58 0.03
C THR A 349 -23.95 7.36 0.33
N LYS A 350 -25.00 6.95 -0.31
CA LYS A 350 -26.37 7.41 0.06
C LYS A 350 -26.95 6.74 1.30
N GLY A 351 -26.21 5.87 2.00
CA GLY A 351 -26.90 5.08 2.97
C GLY A 351 -26.15 4.35 4.08
N GLY A 352 -24.87 4.31 4.11
CA GLY A 352 -24.13 3.58 5.13
C GLY A 352 -23.14 4.48 5.84
N ARG A 353 -23.47 5.02 6.99
CA ARG A 353 -22.48 5.69 7.84
C ARG A 353 -21.80 4.68 8.73
N ASN A 354 -20.50 4.75 8.84
CA ASN A 354 -19.77 4.01 9.86
C ASN A 354 -20.22 4.47 11.25
N ASP A 355 -20.28 3.53 12.20
CA ASP A 355 -20.54 3.88 13.59
C ASP A 355 -19.41 4.79 14.12
N VAL A 356 -19.75 5.71 15.01
CA VAL A 356 -18.77 6.63 15.62
C VAL A 356 -17.64 5.90 16.36
N SER A 357 -17.85 4.67 16.77
CA SER A 357 -16.85 3.82 17.43
C SER A 357 -15.92 3.08 16.47
N ALA A 358 -16.16 3.12 15.16
CA ALA A 358 -15.41 2.35 14.18
C ALA A 358 -13.89 2.64 14.25
N SER A 359 -13.50 3.91 14.26
CA SER A 359 -12.11 4.30 14.40
C SER A 359 -11.51 3.98 15.78
N ASP A 360 -12.29 4.08 16.85
CA ASP A 360 -11.84 3.80 18.24
C ASP A 360 -11.46 2.32 18.40
N LEU A 361 -12.35 1.40 18.02
CA LEU A 361 -12.11 -0.04 18.16
C LEU A 361 -10.95 -0.49 17.27
N LYS A 362 -10.90 -0.07 15.99
CA LYS A 362 -9.79 -0.38 15.08
C LYS A 362 -8.45 0.13 15.60
N THR A 363 -8.40 1.37 16.09
CA THR A 363 -7.18 1.96 16.67
C THR A 363 -6.68 1.13 17.84
N ARG A 364 -7.55 0.76 18.78
CA ARG A 364 -7.18 -0.05 19.94
C ARG A 364 -6.65 -1.41 19.51
N MET A 365 -7.34 -2.11 18.62
CA MET A 365 -6.90 -3.41 18.13
C MET A 365 -5.54 -3.31 17.43
N CYS A 366 -5.34 -2.36 16.54
CA CYS A 366 -4.07 -2.19 15.85
C CYS A 366 -2.91 -1.91 16.82
N ILE A 367 -3.08 -0.97 17.75
CA ILE A 367 -2.01 -0.61 18.70
C ILE A 367 -1.71 -1.75 19.66
N MET A 368 -2.74 -2.44 20.18
CA MET A 368 -2.57 -3.60 21.05
C MET A 368 -1.85 -4.75 20.35
N GLN A 369 -2.03 -4.91 19.04
CA GLN A 369 -1.33 -5.92 18.25
C GLN A 369 0.06 -5.49 17.78
N GLY A 370 0.53 -4.29 18.10
CA GLY A 370 1.91 -3.87 17.82
C GLY A 370 2.06 -2.85 16.69
N ASN A 371 0.98 -2.22 16.21
CA ASN A 371 1.13 -1.08 15.31
C ASN A 371 1.79 0.09 16.04
N ARG A 372 2.85 0.65 15.46
CA ARG A 372 3.59 1.79 15.98
C ARG A 372 3.48 3.04 15.12
N LEU A 373 2.81 2.93 13.98
CA LEU A 373 2.41 4.04 13.14
C LEU A 373 1.00 3.79 12.62
N LEU A 374 0.10 4.74 12.80
CA LEU A 374 -1.23 4.77 12.19
C LEU A 374 -1.41 6.11 11.48
N ASN A 375 -1.65 6.10 10.16
CA ASN A 375 -1.97 7.29 9.38
C ASN A 375 -3.46 7.30 9.02
N CYS A 376 -4.22 8.17 9.67
CA CYS A 376 -5.65 8.34 9.43
C CYS A 376 -5.92 8.94 8.04
N TYR A 377 -6.42 8.12 7.15
CA TYR A 377 -6.74 8.49 5.76
C TYR A 377 -8.28 8.56 5.58
N LEU A 378 -8.87 9.70 5.20
CA LEU A 378 -8.33 11.05 5.33
C LEU A 378 -8.66 11.60 6.71
N PHE A 379 -7.76 12.36 7.33
CA PHE A 379 -8.12 13.14 8.50
C PHE A 379 -8.93 14.37 8.09
N CYS A 380 -8.55 15.02 6.98
CA CYS A 380 -9.17 16.24 6.49
C CYS A 380 -9.50 16.16 5.00
N GLY A 381 -10.72 16.53 4.65
CA GLY A 381 -11.13 16.75 3.26
C GLY A 381 -10.62 18.08 2.69
N GLY A 382 -10.86 18.30 1.39
CA GLY A 382 -10.44 19.49 0.67
C GLY A 382 -11.18 19.69 -0.66
N TYR A 383 -10.61 20.49 -1.54
CA TYR A 383 -11.17 20.82 -2.85
C TYR A 383 -10.25 20.42 -3.99
N ASN A 384 -10.82 19.82 -5.03
CA ASN A 384 -10.10 19.47 -6.23
C ASN A 384 -10.12 20.65 -7.21
N TYR A 385 -9.00 21.34 -7.34
CA TYR A 385 -8.87 22.48 -8.23
C TYR A 385 -8.90 22.08 -9.72
N LEU A 386 -9.11 23.06 -10.59
CA LEU A 386 -9.02 22.85 -12.03
C LEU A 386 -7.57 22.61 -12.45
N LEU A 387 -7.40 21.69 -13.41
CA LEU A 387 -6.15 21.59 -14.18
C LEU A 387 -6.04 22.78 -15.14
N ASP A 388 -4.81 23.18 -15.47
CA ASP A 388 -4.56 24.28 -16.41
C ASP A 388 -5.05 23.93 -17.82
N LYS A 389 -4.98 22.62 -18.15
CA LYS A 389 -5.40 22.07 -19.45
C LYS A 389 -6.56 21.10 -19.27
N ASP A 390 -7.56 21.22 -20.14
CA ASP A 390 -8.63 20.24 -20.26
C ASP A 390 -8.17 19.03 -21.09
N TYR A 391 -8.08 17.87 -20.46
CA TYR A 391 -7.70 16.61 -21.11
C TYR A 391 -8.90 15.87 -21.72
N LYS A 392 -10.10 16.44 -21.63
CA LYS A 392 -11.36 15.91 -22.22
C LYS A 392 -11.71 14.49 -21.75
N ASP A 393 -11.32 14.16 -20.54
CA ASP A 393 -11.62 12.89 -19.89
C ASP A 393 -12.81 12.99 -18.89
N GLY A 394 -13.67 13.96 -19.11
CA GLY A 394 -14.95 14.20 -18.44
C GLY A 394 -14.97 15.44 -17.56
N ASN A 395 -14.03 15.58 -16.63
CA ASN A 395 -14.02 16.64 -15.63
C ASN A 395 -12.63 17.29 -15.57
N ASN A 396 -12.56 18.60 -15.57
CA ASN A 396 -11.31 19.36 -15.55
C ASN A 396 -10.75 19.61 -14.13
N ARG A 397 -11.13 18.82 -13.13
CA ARG A 397 -10.59 18.87 -11.78
C ARG A 397 -9.30 18.06 -11.69
N ILE A 398 -8.50 18.28 -10.64
CA ILE A 398 -7.31 17.45 -10.36
C ILE A 398 -7.68 16.03 -9.90
N ALA A 399 -8.96 15.76 -9.61
CA ALA A 399 -9.48 14.46 -9.25
C ALA A 399 -10.84 14.18 -9.92
N PHE A 400 -11.18 12.91 -10.07
CA PHE A 400 -12.45 12.50 -10.69
C PHE A 400 -13.66 12.58 -9.73
N THR A 401 -13.45 12.69 -8.43
CA THR A 401 -14.50 12.78 -7.42
C THR A 401 -15.27 14.12 -7.39
N GLY A 402 -14.95 15.02 -8.31
CA GLY A 402 -15.58 16.33 -8.40
C GLY A 402 -14.84 17.40 -7.61
N GLU A 403 -15.55 18.45 -7.18
CA GLU A 403 -14.93 19.60 -6.53
C GLU A 403 -14.60 19.35 -5.05
N ARG A 404 -15.56 18.87 -4.29
CA ARG A 404 -15.38 18.53 -2.88
C ARG A 404 -14.89 17.10 -2.74
N HIS A 405 -13.82 16.92 -1.98
CA HIS A 405 -13.20 15.63 -1.70
C HIS A 405 -13.03 15.43 -0.20
N GLY A 406 -13.20 14.20 0.29
CA GLY A 406 -13.05 13.87 1.72
C GLY A 406 -14.13 14.52 2.60
N PHE A 407 -15.36 14.70 2.09
CA PHE A 407 -16.44 15.33 2.87
C PHE A 407 -16.88 14.50 4.08
N ALA A 408 -16.62 13.22 4.11
CA ALA A 408 -16.90 12.32 5.22
C ALA A 408 -15.71 12.12 6.18
N ALA A 409 -14.57 12.75 5.91
CA ALA A 409 -13.42 12.79 6.81
C ALA A 409 -13.80 13.40 8.16
N PRO A 410 -13.09 13.11 9.25
CA PRO A 410 -13.35 13.73 10.57
C PRO A 410 -13.38 15.27 10.54
N VAL A 411 -12.58 15.88 9.66
CA VAL A 411 -12.65 17.32 9.34
C VAL A 411 -13.04 17.47 7.87
N GLY A 412 -14.21 18.01 7.61
CA GLY A 412 -14.70 18.22 6.24
C GLY A 412 -13.90 19.27 5.46
N PRO A 413 -14.13 19.41 4.13
CA PRO A 413 -13.39 20.32 3.25
C PRO A 413 -13.41 21.78 3.73
N GLU A 414 -14.52 22.24 4.30
CA GLU A 414 -14.68 23.60 4.85
C GLU A 414 -14.11 23.76 6.26
N GLY A 415 -13.49 22.71 6.82
CA GLY A 415 -12.97 22.71 8.18
C GLY A 415 -14.02 22.43 9.27
N LYS A 416 -15.23 22.07 8.91
CA LYS A 416 -16.25 21.67 9.88
C LYS A 416 -15.96 20.28 10.42
N LEU A 417 -16.15 20.12 11.74
CA LEU A 417 -16.00 18.82 12.39
C LEU A 417 -17.19 17.92 12.05
N ASN A 418 -16.89 16.71 11.58
CA ASN A 418 -17.89 15.69 11.34
C ASN A 418 -18.16 14.85 12.61
N TYR A 419 -19.21 14.05 12.58
CA TYR A 419 -19.69 13.25 13.70
C TYR A 419 -18.66 12.24 14.22
N THR A 420 -17.68 11.84 13.40
CA THR A 420 -16.59 10.90 13.76
C THR A 420 -15.46 11.58 14.55
N TYR A 421 -15.27 12.88 14.41
CA TYR A 421 -14.15 13.61 15.03
C TYR A 421 -14.11 13.50 16.56
N PRO A 422 -15.19 13.69 17.32
CA PRO A 422 -15.10 13.65 18.78
C PRO A 422 -14.62 12.32 19.33
N ARG A 423 -15.03 11.20 18.70
CA ARG A 423 -14.60 9.87 19.12
C ARG A 423 -13.17 9.59 18.72
N LEU A 424 -12.77 9.96 17.51
CA LEU A 424 -11.38 9.88 17.04
C LEU A 424 -10.45 10.68 17.96
N LYS A 425 -10.78 11.92 18.27
CA LYS A 425 -10.03 12.76 19.21
C LYS A 425 -9.84 12.08 20.57
N ARG A 426 -10.90 11.48 21.08
CA ARG A 426 -10.84 10.78 22.37
C ARG A 426 -9.85 9.60 22.34
N VAL A 427 -9.92 8.75 21.32
CA VAL A 427 -9.02 7.59 21.25
C VAL A 427 -7.59 8.02 21.00
N MET A 428 -7.33 8.96 20.09
CA MET A 428 -5.97 9.42 19.79
C MET A 428 -5.31 10.07 21.00
N LYS A 429 -6.03 10.92 21.74
CA LYS A 429 -5.53 11.47 23.02
C LYS A 429 -5.25 10.38 24.06
N THR A 430 -6.07 9.35 24.12
CA THR A 430 -5.82 8.23 25.04
C THR A 430 -4.53 7.50 24.66
N MET A 431 -4.33 7.21 23.37
CA MET A 431 -3.11 6.55 22.90
C MET A 431 -1.87 7.43 23.13
N ALA A 432 -1.94 8.71 22.80
CA ALA A 432 -0.85 9.66 23.02
C ALA A 432 -0.46 9.76 24.51
N ALA A 433 -1.44 9.82 25.42
CA ALA A 433 -1.19 9.87 26.86
C ALA A 433 -0.55 8.60 27.45
N MET A 434 -0.60 7.49 26.72
CA MET A 434 -0.03 6.21 27.11
C MET A 434 1.18 5.80 26.27
N GLU A 435 1.72 6.69 25.44
CA GLU A 435 2.79 6.40 24.48
C GLU A 435 3.92 5.59 25.12
N ASP A 436 4.47 6.04 26.23
CA ASP A 436 5.61 5.41 26.91
C ASP A 436 5.39 3.92 27.25
N LYS A 437 4.15 3.54 27.50
CA LYS A 437 3.78 2.14 27.79
C LYS A 437 3.49 1.36 26.52
N LEU A 438 2.77 2.01 25.58
CA LEU A 438 2.29 1.35 24.37
C LEU A 438 3.44 0.99 23.42
N VAL A 439 4.52 1.78 23.37
CA VAL A 439 5.68 1.47 22.53
C VAL A 439 6.47 0.25 23.00
N GLU A 440 6.37 -0.11 24.28
CA GLU A 440 7.05 -1.28 24.86
C GLU A 440 6.15 -2.51 24.99
N MET A 441 4.84 -2.33 24.75
CA MET A 441 3.86 -3.39 24.97
C MET A 441 3.89 -4.42 23.85
N GLU A 442 3.80 -5.69 24.20
CA GLU A 442 3.59 -6.81 23.29
C GLU A 442 2.29 -7.55 23.62
N GLU A 443 1.63 -8.08 22.61
CA GLU A 443 0.45 -8.92 22.78
C GLU A 443 0.86 -10.28 23.34
N ILE A 444 0.22 -10.70 24.43
CA ILE A 444 0.36 -12.07 24.94
C ILE A 444 -0.54 -12.99 24.11
N ARG A 445 0.06 -13.99 23.50
CA ARG A 445 -0.63 -14.93 22.62
C ARG A 445 -0.58 -16.35 23.17
N ASP A 446 -1.57 -17.13 22.78
CA ASP A 446 -1.61 -18.55 23.06
C ASP A 446 -0.61 -19.31 22.18
N SER A 447 -0.32 -20.57 22.52
CA SER A 447 0.52 -21.48 21.73
C SER A 447 -0.19 -22.03 20.49
N LEU A 448 -0.97 -21.17 19.82
CA LEU A 448 -1.71 -21.48 18.61
C LEU A 448 -1.16 -20.65 17.44
N SER A 449 -1.07 -21.27 16.28
CA SER A 449 -0.61 -20.59 15.06
C SER A 449 -1.50 -20.91 13.87
N VAL A 450 -1.77 -19.88 13.06
CA VAL A 450 -2.44 -20.01 11.78
C VAL A 450 -1.38 -20.00 10.68
N GLY A 451 -1.34 -21.05 9.87
CA GLY A 451 -0.40 -21.14 8.74
C GLY A 451 -0.78 -20.15 7.63
N PHE A 452 0.22 -19.40 7.15
CA PHE A 452 0.12 -18.52 6.02
C PHE A 452 1.04 -18.98 4.90
N LEU A 453 0.49 -19.15 3.70
CA LEU A 453 1.20 -19.57 2.50
C LEU A 453 1.07 -18.45 1.45
N PRO A 454 2.04 -17.53 1.34
CA PRO A 454 1.98 -16.42 0.41
C PRO A 454 1.69 -16.83 -1.03
N ASP A 455 2.26 -17.92 -1.52
CA ASP A 455 2.08 -18.40 -2.89
C ASP A 455 0.62 -18.76 -3.24
N TYR A 456 -0.19 -19.12 -2.25
CA TYR A 456 -1.61 -19.40 -2.48
C TYR A 456 -2.43 -18.14 -2.81
N TYR A 457 -1.90 -16.98 -2.53
CA TYR A 457 -2.57 -15.70 -2.75
C TYR A 457 -2.06 -14.96 -3.97
N MET A 458 -1.14 -15.55 -4.74
CA MET A 458 -0.72 -15.02 -6.05
C MET A 458 -1.76 -15.34 -7.13
N THR A 459 -2.96 -14.80 -6.93
CA THR A 459 -4.10 -15.01 -7.84
C THR A 459 -4.49 -13.74 -8.59
N GLU A 460 -3.66 -12.72 -8.50
CA GLU A 460 -3.89 -11.40 -9.09
C GLU A 460 -3.95 -11.43 -10.61
N PHE A 461 -3.13 -12.28 -11.25
CA PHE A 461 -3.14 -12.45 -12.70
C PHE A 461 -3.62 -13.84 -13.08
N SER A 462 -4.60 -13.92 -13.94
CA SER A 462 -5.18 -15.18 -14.35
C SER A 462 -5.54 -15.11 -15.83
N TYR A 463 -4.93 -16.01 -16.63
CA TYR A 463 -5.25 -16.08 -18.06
C TYR A 463 -6.75 -16.37 -18.24
N PRO A 464 -7.51 -15.50 -18.93
CA PRO A 464 -8.97 -15.58 -18.94
C PRO A 464 -9.55 -16.84 -19.56
N LYS A 465 -8.78 -17.52 -20.45
CA LYS A 465 -9.21 -18.73 -21.13
C LYS A 465 -8.77 -20.02 -20.44
N SER A 466 -7.95 -19.95 -19.38
CA SER A 466 -7.57 -21.14 -18.62
C SER A 466 -8.67 -21.59 -17.68
N ALA A 467 -9.19 -22.78 -17.89
CA ALA A 467 -10.18 -23.42 -17.03
C ALA A 467 -9.57 -23.80 -15.66
N SER A 468 -8.33 -24.28 -15.66
CA SER A 468 -7.60 -24.68 -14.45
C SER A 468 -7.31 -23.50 -13.54
N ALA A 469 -6.81 -22.36 -14.08
CA ALA A 469 -6.56 -21.15 -13.31
C ALA A 469 -7.85 -20.57 -12.72
N LYS A 470 -8.92 -20.55 -13.51
CA LYS A 470 -10.25 -20.11 -13.04
C LYS A 470 -10.75 -20.96 -11.88
N LYS A 471 -10.71 -22.26 -12.02
CA LYS A 471 -11.14 -23.19 -10.97
C LYS A 471 -10.32 -23.02 -9.69
N GLN A 472 -8.99 -22.91 -9.80
CA GLN A 472 -8.11 -22.68 -8.65
C GLN A 472 -8.47 -21.38 -7.93
N LYS A 473 -8.68 -20.29 -8.68
CA LYS A 473 -9.08 -19.00 -8.11
C LYS A 473 -10.42 -19.06 -7.37
N GLU A 474 -11.42 -19.70 -7.97
CA GLU A 474 -12.74 -19.90 -7.35
C GLU A 474 -12.65 -20.72 -6.06
N GLU A 475 -11.86 -21.79 -6.03
CA GLU A 475 -11.65 -22.60 -4.84
C GLU A 475 -10.93 -21.84 -3.74
N LEU A 476 -9.88 -21.08 -4.06
CA LEU A 476 -9.18 -20.23 -3.10
C LEU A 476 -10.11 -19.16 -2.52
N GLN A 477 -10.92 -18.51 -3.34
CA GLN A 477 -11.90 -17.53 -2.88
C GLN A 477 -12.92 -18.15 -1.92
N ARG A 478 -13.45 -19.33 -2.27
CA ARG A 478 -14.39 -20.06 -1.42
C ARG A 478 -13.78 -20.44 -0.06
N CYS A 479 -12.55 -20.92 -0.05
CA CYS A 479 -11.86 -21.30 1.18
C CYS A 479 -11.52 -20.08 2.04
N ARG A 480 -11.09 -18.99 1.43
CA ARG A 480 -10.77 -17.74 2.15
C ARG A 480 -12.01 -17.14 2.80
N ALA A 481 -13.10 -17.01 2.06
CA ALA A 481 -14.31 -16.34 2.56
C ALA A 481 -15.10 -17.16 3.59
N GLY A 482 -15.14 -18.49 3.45
CA GLY A 482 -16.06 -19.29 4.23
C GLY A 482 -15.46 -19.97 5.46
N ASN A 483 -14.52 -20.86 5.28
CA ASN A 483 -14.16 -21.83 6.31
C ASN A 483 -12.99 -21.41 7.20
N GLY A 484 -11.90 -20.91 6.61
CA GLY A 484 -10.68 -20.60 7.34
C GLY A 484 -10.81 -19.28 8.10
N PHE A 485 -11.01 -18.18 7.38
CA PHE A 485 -10.98 -16.85 7.97
C PHE A 485 -12.25 -16.51 8.76
N GLU A 486 -13.43 -16.78 8.20
CA GLU A 486 -14.66 -16.36 8.87
C GLU A 486 -15.06 -17.28 10.02
N VAL A 487 -14.95 -18.58 9.86
CA VAL A 487 -15.47 -19.52 10.85
C VAL A 487 -14.44 -19.86 11.91
N VAL A 488 -13.28 -20.38 11.52
CA VAL A 488 -12.30 -20.90 12.47
C VAL A 488 -11.63 -19.78 13.26
N THR A 489 -11.10 -18.77 12.60
CA THR A 489 -10.36 -17.69 13.28
C THR A 489 -11.30 -16.82 14.13
N ARG A 490 -12.52 -16.59 13.68
CA ARG A 490 -13.57 -15.93 14.50
C ARG A 490 -13.90 -16.75 15.73
N ALA A 491 -14.10 -18.06 15.58
CA ALA A 491 -14.39 -18.94 16.71
C ALA A 491 -13.25 -18.96 17.74
N MET A 492 -11.99 -18.96 17.29
CA MET A 492 -10.82 -18.86 18.17
C MET A 492 -10.87 -17.56 18.99
N LEU A 493 -10.98 -16.41 18.32
CA LEU A 493 -10.99 -15.11 18.99
C LEU A 493 -12.18 -14.93 19.92
N LEU A 494 -13.36 -15.43 19.56
CA LEU A 494 -14.56 -15.38 20.42
C LEU A 494 -14.44 -16.26 21.67
N ASN A 495 -13.57 -17.26 21.65
CA ASN A 495 -13.24 -18.07 22.81
C ASN A 495 -11.94 -17.60 23.50
N ASN A 496 -11.51 -16.37 23.24
CA ASN A 496 -10.32 -15.73 23.80
C ASN A 496 -9.00 -16.45 23.47
N TYR A 497 -8.92 -17.16 22.35
CA TYR A 497 -7.67 -17.68 21.82
C TYR A 497 -7.01 -16.66 20.92
N CYS A 498 -5.94 -16.03 21.38
CA CYS A 498 -5.12 -15.12 20.61
C CYS A 498 -4.00 -15.91 19.93
N PHE A 499 -4.06 -16.01 18.60
CA PHE A 499 -3.10 -16.81 17.83
C PHE A 499 -2.04 -15.95 17.13
N THR A 500 -0.91 -16.57 16.79
CA THR A 500 0.08 -16.02 15.85
C THR A 500 -0.21 -16.51 14.44
N SER A 501 0.43 -15.89 13.44
CA SER A 501 0.54 -16.48 12.11
C SER A 501 1.98 -16.87 11.80
N VAL A 502 2.15 -17.91 10.99
CA VAL A 502 3.46 -18.43 10.58
C VAL A 502 3.51 -18.50 9.05
N ASN A 503 4.49 -17.83 8.46
CA ASN A 503 4.79 -18.00 7.03
C ASN A 503 5.46 -19.35 6.80
N ILE A 504 4.69 -20.31 6.29
CA ILE A 504 5.13 -21.70 6.13
C ILE A 504 6.22 -21.84 5.06
N GLU A 505 6.30 -20.93 4.10
CA GLU A 505 7.28 -21.02 3.00
C GLU A 505 8.69 -20.59 3.40
N GLU A 506 8.80 -19.59 4.28
CA GLU A 506 10.10 -19.00 4.64
C GLU A 506 10.52 -19.29 6.09
N ASN A 507 9.57 -19.48 6.99
CA ASN A 507 9.88 -19.78 8.38
C ASN A 507 9.99 -21.29 8.59
N LYS A 508 11.10 -21.72 9.13
CA LYS A 508 11.20 -23.08 9.67
C LYS A 508 10.14 -23.19 10.78
N ILE A 509 9.17 -24.06 10.59
CA ILE A 509 8.16 -24.36 11.59
C ILE A 509 8.90 -24.71 12.87
N PRO A 510 8.72 -23.98 13.98
CA PRO A 510 9.35 -24.33 15.22
C PRO A 510 9.01 -25.78 15.60
N SER A 511 9.99 -26.54 16.04
CA SER A 511 9.83 -27.97 16.41
C SER A 511 8.78 -28.22 17.51
N GLU A 512 8.37 -27.16 18.19
CA GLU A 512 7.37 -27.17 19.26
C GLU A 512 5.93 -26.93 18.79
N ILE A 513 5.72 -26.58 17.50
CA ILE A 513 4.38 -26.42 16.95
C ILE A 513 3.82 -27.78 16.59
N ASN A 514 2.90 -28.30 17.38
CA ASN A 514 2.04 -29.39 16.98
C ASN A 514 1.10 -28.91 15.87
N LEU A 515 1.42 -29.28 14.63
CA LEU A 515 0.57 -29.05 13.46
C LEU A 515 -0.71 -29.88 13.58
N SER A 516 -1.67 -29.42 14.36
CA SER A 516 -3.06 -29.85 14.17
C SER A 516 -3.58 -29.09 12.95
N CYS A 517 -3.52 -29.75 11.79
CA CYS A 517 -3.98 -29.22 10.53
C CYS A 517 -5.49 -28.94 10.62
N ILE A 518 -5.91 -27.71 10.83
CA ILE A 518 -7.28 -27.27 10.63
C ILE A 518 -7.38 -26.73 9.21
N PHE A 519 -7.94 -27.53 8.36
CA PHE A 519 -8.34 -27.41 6.97
C PHE A 519 -8.30 -26.01 6.32
N CYS A 520 -7.26 -25.74 5.57
CA CYS A 520 -7.40 -25.24 4.21
C CYS A 520 -7.34 -26.48 3.29
N SER A 521 -8.16 -26.53 2.25
CA SER A 521 -8.02 -27.56 1.21
C SER A 521 -6.60 -27.46 0.66
N ILE A 522 -5.75 -28.37 1.08
CA ILE A 522 -4.36 -28.41 0.65
C ILE A 522 -4.40 -28.92 -0.79
N TYR A 523 -4.30 -28.01 -1.73
CA TYR A 523 -3.75 -28.39 -3.02
C TYR A 523 -2.27 -28.70 -2.77
N VAL A 524 -1.99 -29.95 -2.53
CA VAL A 524 -0.61 -30.43 -2.45
C VAL A 524 0.04 -30.12 -3.79
N LYS A 525 1.04 -29.24 -3.75
CA LYS A 525 1.94 -29.02 -4.86
C LYS A 525 2.44 -30.40 -5.32
N ALA A 526 2.05 -30.85 -6.50
CA ALA A 526 2.62 -32.07 -7.07
C ALA A 526 4.14 -31.87 -7.19
N GLY A 527 4.92 -32.48 -6.29
CA GLY A 527 6.38 -32.44 -6.33
C GLY A 527 7.12 -31.98 -5.08
N SER A 528 6.46 -31.66 -3.97
CA SER A 528 7.17 -31.47 -2.68
C SER A 528 7.12 -32.76 -1.87
N LYS A 529 8.25 -33.48 -1.82
CA LYS A 529 8.52 -34.48 -0.78
C LYS A 529 8.92 -33.79 0.52
#